data_8b148eb76c2cd599f0daed6316174416
#
_entry.id   8b148eb76c2cd599f0daed6316174416
#
_cell.length_a   1.000
_cell.length_b   1.000
_cell.length_c   1.000
_cell.angle_alpha   90.00
_cell.angle_beta   90.00
_cell.angle_gamma   90.00
#
_symmetry.space_group_name_H-M   'P 1'
#
loop_
_entity.id
_entity.type
_entity.pdbx_description
1 polymer ?
#
loop_
_entity_poly.entity_id
_entity_poly.type
_entity_poly.pdbx_seq_one_letter_code
_entity_poly.pdbx_strand_id
1 'polypeptide(L)'
;MCIRDSIEEDRDGNPVGPYLNWSKPIPWRNADEDEQRAIESMYRVNPVTGVHELDPEQLTYRYEVYNYTEAAKRKNRLNPARREYNTDKPVPTRDPVISKDTAYINDDGEIVRETITRALTGDYDFVNTYIVNVYPDTTAWINDFDNSFNEPYVRLYFSHGGYSDYPVVGVSWEQAMAFSNWRTDFLRKSLGKEGIHIEPYRLPTEAEWEYAARAGKSENKYPWDGDLPMSEDKGCFYANFKPGEGNYTRDGHIITSKVGTYAPNDFGLYDMAGNVSEWTSTAYNESVSRLTSDVNPEYRYDAAVDDPYRMKRKIVRGGSWKDVQHNVRSDLRMWEYQNEQRSYIGFRNVRTRIGFAKGRNK
;
A
#
# COMPACT_ATOMS: atom_id res chain seq x y z
N MET A 1 4.03 16.60 35.15
CA MET A 1 3.54 17.05 33.84
C MET A 1 3.28 15.79 33.08
N CYS A 2 2.03 15.45 32.88
CA CYS A 2 1.69 14.12 32.36
C CYS A 2 2.07 14.02 30.88
N ILE A 3 2.56 12.84 30.48
CA ILE A 3 2.64 12.34 29.09
C ILE A 3 1.41 12.73 28.23
N ARG A 4 0.32 13.10 28.87
CA ARG A 4 -0.94 13.57 28.25
C ARG A 4 -0.79 14.69 27.22
N ASP A 5 0.15 15.61 27.39
CA ASP A 5 0.33 16.73 26.46
C ASP A 5 1.15 16.32 25.20
N SER A 6 1.76 15.14 25.23
CA SER A 6 2.53 14.56 24.14
C SER A 6 1.77 13.42 23.42
N ILE A 7 0.56 13.08 23.88
CA ILE A 7 -0.29 12.05 23.27
C ILE A 7 -1.06 12.67 22.08
N GLU A 8 -1.20 11.92 21.01
CA GLU A 8 -2.02 12.30 19.88
C GLU A 8 -3.50 12.28 20.27
N GLU A 9 -4.20 13.37 20.02
CA GLU A 9 -5.63 13.51 20.26
C GLU A 9 -6.38 13.52 18.93
N ASP A 10 -7.58 12.94 18.90
CA ASP A 10 -8.49 13.09 17.77
C ASP A 10 -9.09 14.51 17.73
N ARG A 11 -9.92 14.79 16.72
CA ARG A 11 -10.55 16.11 16.57
C ARG A 11 -11.55 16.44 17.68
N ASP A 12 -11.97 15.45 18.43
CA ASP A 12 -12.91 15.59 19.56
C ASP A 12 -12.15 15.70 20.90
N GLY A 13 -10.79 15.71 20.86
CA GLY A 13 -9.92 15.87 22.03
C GLY A 13 -9.73 14.59 22.86
N ASN A 14 -10.09 13.43 22.30
CA ASN A 14 -9.86 12.17 22.98
C ASN A 14 -8.44 11.65 22.63
N PRO A 15 -7.72 11.07 23.61
CA PRO A 15 -6.43 10.47 23.34
C PRO A 15 -6.57 9.28 22.35
N VAL A 16 -5.75 9.28 21.30
CA VAL A 16 -5.77 8.25 20.26
C VAL A 16 -4.92 7.03 20.66
N GLY A 17 -4.64 6.86 21.93
CA GLY A 17 -3.83 5.79 22.50
C GLY A 17 -2.56 6.32 23.17
N PRO A 18 -1.69 5.45 23.70
CA PRO A 18 -0.48 5.83 24.43
C PRO A 18 0.67 6.29 23.51
N TYR A 19 0.36 6.87 22.34
CA TYR A 19 1.35 7.21 21.32
C TYR A 19 1.79 8.65 21.44
N LEU A 20 3.08 8.87 21.16
CA LEU A 20 3.67 10.19 21.11
C LEU A 20 3.13 10.98 19.92
N ASN A 21 2.72 12.21 20.17
CA ASN A 21 2.34 13.16 19.14
C ASN A 21 3.59 13.70 18.44
N TRP A 22 3.94 13.11 17.31
CA TRP A 22 5.11 13.51 16.50
C TRP A 22 5.04 14.93 15.91
N SER A 23 3.90 15.59 15.99
CA SER A 23 3.78 17.00 15.62
C SER A 23 4.24 17.96 16.70
N LYS A 24 4.43 17.49 17.93
CA LYS A 24 5.02 18.24 19.04
C LYS A 24 6.50 17.86 19.20
N PRO A 25 7.37 18.81 19.64
CA PRO A 25 8.76 18.48 19.94
C PRO A 25 8.84 17.41 21.04
N ILE A 26 9.53 16.32 20.77
CA ILE A 26 9.80 15.29 21.78
C ILE A 26 10.87 15.81 22.73
N PRO A 27 10.68 15.77 24.06
CA PRO A 27 11.61 16.31 25.04
C PRO A 27 12.83 15.40 25.28
N TRP A 28 13.60 15.10 24.25
CA TRP A 28 14.73 14.16 24.28
C TRP A 28 15.78 14.43 25.37
N ARG A 29 15.90 15.68 25.83
CA ARG A 29 16.94 16.07 26.79
C ARG A 29 16.43 16.39 28.18
N ASN A 30 15.17 16.75 28.30
CA ASN A 30 14.55 17.22 29.55
C ASN A 30 13.29 16.42 29.88
N ALA A 31 13.23 15.17 29.42
CA ALA A 31 12.14 14.24 29.69
C ALA A 31 12.09 13.94 31.20
N ASP A 32 10.89 13.84 31.75
CA ASP A 32 10.72 13.27 33.10
C ASP A 32 10.95 11.75 33.08
N GLU A 33 10.92 11.10 34.23
CA GLU A 33 11.23 9.66 34.33
C GLU A 33 10.26 8.78 33.56
N ASP A 34 9.00 9.18 33.41
CA ASP A 34 7.97 8.42 32.67
C ASP A 34 8.13 8.64 31.16
N GLU A 35 8.39 9.88 30.75
CA GLU A 35 8.74 10.22 29.36
C GLU A 35 10.02 9.52 28.94
N GLN A 36 11.03 9.47 29.82
CA GLN A 36 12.30 8.80 29.54
C GLN A 36 12.14 7.30 29.36
N ARG A 37 11.34 6.63 30.19
CA ARG A 37 10.98 5.22 30.02
C ARG A 37 10.22 4.97 28.72
N ALA A 38 9.27 5.85 28.37
CA ALA A 38 8.54 5.76 27.10
C ALA A 38 9.46 5.95 25.89
N ILE A 39 10.41 6.89 25.98
CA ILE A 39 11.40 7.11 24.93
C ILE A 39 12.34 5.89 24.81
N GLU A 40 12.83 5.35 25.92
CA GLU A 40 13.71 4.17 25.92
C GLU A 40 13.00 2.94 25.36
N SER A 41 11.71 2.76 25.62
CA SER A 41 10.92 1.64 25.08
C SER A 41 10.76 1.68 23.55
N MET A 42 10.95 2.84 22.91
CA MET A 42 10.90 2.98 21.46
C MET A 42 12.18 2.53 20.75
N TYR A 43 13.24 2.22 21.49
CA TYR A 43 14.53 1.82 20.93
C TYR A 43 14.75 0.33 21.06
N ARG A 44 15.41 -0.22 20.05
CA ARG A 44 15.96 -1.57 20.07
C ARG A 44 17.45 -1.54 19.75
N VAL A 45 18.13 -2.61 20.09
CA VAL A 45 19.51 -2.82 19.63
C VAL A 45 19.48 -3.48 18.27
N ASN A 46 20.04 -2.81 17.25
CA ASN A 46 20.14 -3.37 15.92
C ASN A 46 20.97 -4.67 15.96
N PRO A 47 20.43 -5.80 15.50
CA PRO A 47 21.08 -7.10 15.61
C PRO A 47 22.35 -7.23 14.76
N VAL A 48 22.55 -6.34 13.80
CA VAL A 48 23.68 -6.35 12.87
C VAL A 48 24.78 -5.40 13.33
N THR A 49 24.41 -4.17 13.70
CA THR A 49 25.37 -3.10 14.02
C THR A 49 25.62 -2.94 15.52
N GLY A 50 24.77 -3.49 16.37
CA GLY A 50 24.79 -3.30 17.82
C GLY A 50 24.45 -1.87 18.28
N VAL A 51 23.99 -1.01 17.38
CA VAL A 51 23.63 0.39 17.68
C VAL A 51 22.19 0.45 18.17
N HIS A 52 21.92 1.32 19.14
CA HIS A 52 20.56 1.66 19.54
C HIS A 52 19.88 2.48 18.43
N GLU A 53 18.76 1.98 17.93
CA GLU A 53 17.95 2.63 16.91
C GLU A 53 16.48 2.58 17.29
N LEU A 54 15.66 3.45 16.72
CA LEU A 54 14.21 3.36 16.88
C LEU A 54 13.73 1.98 16.43
N ASP A 55 12.87 1.37 17.23
CA ASP A 55 12.27 0.08 16.87
C ASP A 55 11.19 0.28 15.81
N PRO A 56 11.45 -0.06 14.55
CA PRO A 56 10.48 0.18 13.48
C PRO A 56 9.25 -0.72 13.58
N GLU A 57 9.29 -1.81 14.35
CA GLU A 57 8.16 -2.73 14.53
C GLU A 57 7.04 -2.10 15.36
N GLN A 58 7.37 -1.11 16.19
CA GLN A 58 6.41 -0.35 16.98
C GLN A 58 5.81 0.84 16.24
N LEU A 59 6.34 1.17 15.05
CA LEU A 59 5.85 2.32 14.30
C LEU A 59 4.50 2.02 13.64
N THR A 60 3.52 2.85 13.98
CA THR A 60 2.22 2.85 13.32
C THR A 60 2.02 4.14 12.54
N TYR A 61 1.25 4.08 11.47
CA TYR A 61 0.85 5.24 10.68
C TYR A 61 -0.67 5.34 10.64
N ARG A 62 -1.20 6.45 11.13
CA ARG A 62 -2.61 6.80 11.06
C ARG A 62 -2.85 7.75 9.90
N TYR A 63 -3.87 7.46 9.11
CA TYR A 63 -4.30 8.35 8.03
C TYR A 63 -5.82 8.33 7.86
N GLU A 64 -6.32 9.39 7.27
CA GLU A 64 -7.75 9.59 7.03
C GLU A 64 -8.03 9.64 5.54
N VAL A 65 -9.12 8.99 5.11
CA VAL A 65 -9.56 8.98 3.72
C VAL A 65 -11.01 9.42 3.63
N TYR A 66 -11.27 10.46 2.86
CA TYR A 66 -12.64 10.90 2.60
C TYR A 66 -13.34 9.93 1.64
N ASN A 67 -14.46 9.37 2.06
CA ASN A 67 -15.24 8.42 1.28
C ASN A 67 -16.15 9.14 0.28
N TYR A 68 -15.58 9.53 -0.85
CA TYR A 68 -16.31 10.21 -1.92
C TYR A 68 -17.46 9.38 -2.48
N THR A 69 -17.35 8.05 -2.45
CA THR A 69 -18.40 7.14 -2.94
C THR A 69 -19.65 7.23 -2.08
N GLU A 70 -19.49 7.23 -0.75
CA GLU A 70 -20.62 7.43 0.17
C GLU A 70 -21.16 8.87 0.09
N ALA A 71 -20.28 9.87 0.08
CA ALA A 71 -20.67 11.27 -0.01
C ALA A 71 -21.44 11.59 -1.30
N ALA A 72 -21.12 10.93 -2.42
CA ALA A 72 -21.79 11.12 -3.70
C ALA A 72 -23.20 10.48 -3.79
N LYS A 73 -23.54 9.58 -2.87
CA LYS A 73 -24.86 8.95 -2.87
C LYS A 73 -25.98 9.98 -2.70
N ARG A 74 -27.02 9.88 -3.52
CA ARG A 74 -28.14 10.85 -3.50
C ARG A 74 -28.76 11.04 -2.11
N LYS A 75 -28.86 9.96 -1.33
CA LYS A 75 -29.39 9.99 0.04
C LYS A 75 -28.56 10.83 1.02
N ASN A 76 -27.26 11.00 0.72
CA ASN A 76 -26.27 11.67 1.57
C ASN A 76 -25.93 13.08 1.08
N ARG A 77 -26.58 13.60 0.03
CA ARG A 77 -26.28 14.93 -0.50
C ARG A 77 -26.71 16.02 0.47
N LEU A 78 -25.82 16.99 0.69
CA LEU A 78 -26.12 18.21 1.39
C LEU A 78 -27.25 18.98 0.69
N ASN A 79 -28.25 19.44 1.43
CA ASN A 79 -29.26 20.34 0.91
C ASN A 79 -28.68 21.77 0.77
N PRO A 80 -28.50 22.30 -0.46
CA PRO A 80 -27.90 23.61 -0.66
C PRO A 80 -28.66 24.76 0.01
N ALA A 81 -30.00 24.64 0.08
CA ALA A 81 -30.86 25.68 0.61
C ALA A 81 -30.79 25.82 2.14
N ARG A 82 -30.58 24.71 2.84
CA ARG A 82 -30.52 24.66 4.29
C ARG A 82 -29.13 24.38 4.86
N ARG A 83 -28.20 23.98 4.00
CA ARG A 83 -26.88 23.45 4.36
C ARG A 83 -26.96 22.31 5.38
N GLU A 84 -28.03 21.53 5.28
CA GLU A 84 -28.29 20.35 6.10
C GLU A 84 -28.31 19.12 5.20
N TYR A 85 -27.92 18.02 5.78
CA TYR A 85 -27.95 16.75 5.05
C TYR A 85 -29.38 16.24 4.94
N ASN A 86 -29.78 15.81 3.74
CA ASN A 86 -30.98 15.02 3.48
C ASN A 86 -32.33 15.66 3.81
N THR A 87 -32.53 16.91 3.46
CA THR A 87 -33.74 17.65 3.83
C THR A 87 -34.76 17.89 2.71
N ASP A 88 -34.60 17.30 1.53
CA ASP A 88 -35.47 17.56 0.39
C ASP A 88 -36.86 16.91 0.46
N LYS A 89 -37.13 16.10 1.47
CA LYS A 89 -38.46 15.53 1.72
C LYS A 89 -38.67 15.37 3.22
N PRO A 90 -39.90 15.47 3.71
CA PRO A 90 -40.19 15.05 5.07
C PRO A 90 -39.70 13.61 5.22
N VAL A 91 -38.66 13.44 6.01
CA VAL A 91 -38.00 12.15 6.21
C VAL A 91 -39.00 11.24 6.92
N PRO A 92 -39.29 10.07 6.35
CA PRO A 92 -39.98 9.08 7.15
C PRO A 92 -39.04 8.61 8.25
N THR A 93 -39.17 9.17 9.43
CA THR A 93 -38.85 8.62 10.77
C THR A 93 -37.47 8.01 11.04
N ARG A 94 -36.46 8.13 10.17
CA ARG A 94 -35.08 7.72 10.46
C ARG A 94 -34.10 8.75 9.91
N ASP A 95 -33.28 9.28 10.77
CA ASP A 95 -32.12 10.07 10.37
C ASP A 95 -31.26 9.26 9.40
N PRO A 96 -30.69 9.91 8.37
CA PRO A 96 -29.77 9.22 7.46
C PRO A 96 -28.61 8.65 8.27
N VAL A 97 -28.34 7.39 8.10
CA VAL A 97 -27.23 6.70 8.73
C VAL A 97 -26.16 6.37 7.71
N ILE A 98 -24.92 6.47 8.14
CA ILE A 98 -23.74 6.12 7.36
C ILE A 98 -22.95 5.08 8.12
N SER A 99 -22.39 4.14 7.38
CA SER A 99 -21.37 3.23 7.89
C SER A 99 -20.01 3.73 7.45
N LYS A 100 -19.07 3.84 8.36
CA LYS A 100 -17.71 4.25 8.10
C LYS A 100 -16.72 3.32 8.80
N ASP A 101 -15.57 3.12 8.19
CA ASP A 101 -14.49 2.39 8.79
C ASP A 101 -13.71 3.29 9.74
N THR A 102 -13.42 2.78 10.91
CA THR A 102 -12.59 3.45 11.89
C THR A 102 -11.54 2.49 12.45
N ALA A 103 -10.41 3.05 12.84
CA ALA A 103 -9.37 2.31 13.53
C ALA A 103 -8.91 3.11 14.73
N TYR A 104 -8.65 2.42 15.81
CA TYR A 104 -8.07 2.96 17.04
C TYR A 104 -7.12 1.92 17.64
N ILE A 105 -6.37 2.32 18.63
CA ILE A 105 -5.48 1.44 19.35
C ILE A 105 -6.07 1.25 20.73
N ASN A 106 -6.25 -0.02 21.13
CA ASN A 106 -6.80 -0.37 22.43
C ASN A 106 -5.76 -0.22 23.55
N ASP A 107 -6.18 -0.44 24.80
CA ASP A 107 -5.31 -0.34 25.98
C ASP A 107 -4.15 -1.36 25.97
N ASP A 108 -4.28 -2.44 25.21
CA ASP A 108 -3.25 -3.48 25.05
C ASP A 108 -2.24 -3.12 23.94
N GLY A 109 -2.42 -1.98 23.25
CA GLY A 109 -1.57 -1.54 22.16
C GLY A 109 -1.88 -2.17 20.80
N GLU A 110 -3.01 -2.88 20.67
CA GLU A 110 -3.40 -3.54 19.42
C GLU A 110 -4.25 -2.62 18.55
N ILE A 111 -4.04 -2.67 17.24
CA ILE A 111 -4.84 -1.95 16.26
C ILE A 111 -6.20 -2.64 16.12
N VAL A 112 -7.23 -1.98 16.60
CA VAL A 112 -8.63 -2.41 16.45
C VAL A 112 -9.24 -1.68 15.26
N ARG A 113 -9.88 -2.43 14.37
CA ARG A 113 -10.58 -1.91 13.20
C ARG A 113 -12.04 -2.33 13.29
N GLU A 114 -12.92 -1.40 13.07
CA GLU A 114 -14.35 -1.66 13.09
C GLU A 114 -15.10 -0.79 12.08
N THR A 115 -16.24 -1.27 11.63
CA THR A 115 -17.18 -0.48 10.83
C THR A 115 -18.28 0.01 11.75
N ILE A 116 -18.29 1.30 12.03
CA ILE A 116 -19.32 1.92 12.87
C ILE A 116 -20.45 2.48 12.02
N THR A 117 -21.68 2.36 12.53
CA THR A 117 -22.88 2.95 11.90
C THR A 117 -23.41 4.06 12.82
N ARG A 118 -23.50 5.27 12.28
CA ARG A 118 -23.94 6.46 13.02
C ARG A 118 -24.85 7.34 12.21
N ALA A 119 -25.58 8.25 12.86
CA ALA A 119 -26.34 9.28 12.18
C ALA A 119 -25.42 10.20 11.38
N LEU A 120 -25.84 10.59 10.17
CA LEU A 120 -25.10 11.54 9.34
C LEU A 120 -25.34 12.96 9.85
N THR A 121 -24.31 13.58 10.41
CA THR A 121 -24.38 14.92 11.01
C THR A 121 -23.52 15.95 10.27
N GLY A 122 -22.53 15.53 9.53
CA GLY A 122 -21.63 16.44 8.82
C GLY A 122 -20.66 15.74 7.87
N ASP A 123 -19.80 16.53 7.24
CA ASP A 123 -18.80 16.05 6.28
C ASP A 123 -17.80 15.06 6.90
N TYR A 124 -17.52 15.21 8.19
CA TYR A 124 -16.61 14.33 8.91
C TYR A 124 -17.11 12.89 8.99
N ASP A 125 -18.41 12.67 8.90
CA ASP A 125 -18.98 11.32 8.90
C ASP A 125 -18.59 10.50 7.65
N PHE A 126 -18.09 11.16 6.60
CA PHE A 126 -17.54 10.50 5.41
C PHE A 126 -16.05 10.21 5.50
N VAL A 127 -15.40 10.51 6.62
CA VAL A 127 -13.97 10.28 6.78
C VAL A 127 -13.74 8.91 7.43
N ASN A 128 -13.14 8.00 6.69
CA ASN A 128 -12.66 6.73 7.20
C ASN A 128 -11.28 6.93 7.84
N THR A 129 -11.04 6.28 8.96
CA THR A 129 -9.75 6.33 9.66
C THR A 129 -9.09 4.97 9.60
N TYR A 130 -7.82 4.95 9.23
CA TYR A 130 -7.01 3.74 9.14
C TYR A 130 -5.75 3.90 9.97
N ILE A 131 -5.35 2.82 10.63
CA ILE A 131 -4.06 2.70 11.33
C ILE A 131 -3.41 1.41 10.85
N VAL A 132 -2.14 1.49 10.48
CA VAL A 132 -1.36 0.34 10.02
C VAL A 132 0.00 0.31 10.72
N ASN A 133 0.52 -0.87 10.97
CA ASN A 133 1.94 -1.04 11.28
C ASN A 133 2.75 -0.68 10.05
N VAL A 134 3.82 0.08 10.24
CA VAL A 134 4.67 0.54 9.12
C VAL A 134 5.63 -0.57 8.68
N TYR A 135 6.13 -1.36 9.65
CA TYR A 135 7.15 -2.35 9.38
C TYR A 135 6.58 -3.55 8.64
N PRO A 136 7.28 -4.06 7.61
CA PRO A 136 6.88 -5.26 6.89
C PRO A 136 6.92 -6.50 7.79
N ASP A 137 6.10 -7.51 7.49
CA ASP A 137 6.21 -8.80 8.15
C ASP A 137 7.45 -9.56 7.66
N THR A 138 8.47 -9.61 8.49
CA THR A 138 9.71 -10.33 8.19
C THR A 138 9.52 -11.84 8.22
N THR A 139 8.53 -12.34 8.97
CA THR A 139 8.26 -13.78 9.10
C THR A 139 7.67 -14.40 7.82
N ALA A 140 7.20 -13.55 6.88
CA ALA A 140 6.74 -13.98 5.56
C ALA A 140 7.77 -14.84 4.81
N TRP A 141 9.08 -14.60 5.04
CA TRP A 141 10.14 -15.41 4.44
C TRP A 141 10.15 -16.88 4.89
N ILE A 142 9.68 -17.16 6.11
CA ILE A 142 9.55 -18.53 6.64
C ILE A 142 8.17 -19.07 6.32
N ASN A 143 7.12 -18.26 6.52
CA ASN A 143 5.73 -18.70 6.36
C ASN A 143 5.38 -19.10 4.93
N ASP A 144 5.98 -18.44 3.93
CA ASP A 144 5.73 -18.77 2.52
C ASP A 144 6.49 -20.01 2.04
N PHE A 145 7.54 -20.44 2.76
CA PHE A 145 8.44 -21.52 2.36
C PHE A 145 8.90 -22.35 3.56
N ASP A 146 8.05 -23.20 4.09
CA ASP A 146 8.22 -23.96 5.34
C ASP A 146 9.52 -24.76 5.49
N ASN A 147 10.12 -25.19 4.39
CA ASN A 147 11.32 -26.04 4.41
C ASN A 147 12.57 -25.35 3.84
N SER A 148 12.57 -24.04 3.76
CA SER A 148 13.70 -23.27 3.27
C SER A 148 14.51 -22.69 4.42
N PHE A 149 15.83 -22.56 4.23
CA PHE A 149 16.74 -21.92 5.21
C PHE A 149 16.66 -20.40 5.09
N ASN A 150 15.47 -19.81 5.25
CA ASN A 150 15.19 -18.39 5.04
C ASN A 150 15.33 -17.53 6.29
N GLU A 151 15.71 -18.08 7.46
CA GLU A 151 15.94 -17.29 8.69
C GLU A 151 16.91 -16.10 8.49
N PRO A 152 17.96 -16.19 7.67
CA PRO A 152 18.81 -15.01 7.43
C PRO A 152 18.04 -13.84 6.82
N TYR A 153 17.04 -14.08 5.97
CA TYR A 153 16.25 -13.01 5.36
C TYR A 153 15.28 -12.36 6.34
N VAL A 154 14.72 -13.12 7.27
CA VAL A 154 13.90 -12.58 8.37
C VAL A 154 14.67 -11.51 9.15
N ARG A 155 15.95 -11.75 9.40
CA ARG A 155 16.79 -10.86 10.22
C ARG A 155 17.44 -9.74 9.43
N LEU A 156 17.81 -9.99 8.17
CA LEU A 156 18.74 -9.11 7.44
C LEU A 156 18.08 -8.33 6.31
N TYR A 157 16.98 -8.80 5.74
CA TYR A 157 16.42 -8.20 4.54
C TYR A 157 16.06 -6.71 4.71
N PHE A 158 15.52 -6.33 5.87
CA PHE A 158 15.15 -4.94 6.18
C PHE A 158 16.15 -4.21 7.06
N SER A 159 17.13 -4.88 7.63
CA SER A 159 18.08 -4.28 8.57
C SER A 159 19.49 -4.12 8.00
N HIS A 160 19.88 -4.92 7.00
CA HIS A 160 21.22 -4.91 6.46
C HIS A 160 21.31 -4.06 5.19
N GLY A 161 22.26 -3.13 5.14
CA GLY A 161 22.45 -2.20 4.01
C GLY A 161 22.68 -2.86 2.63
N GLY A 162 23.06 -4.14 2.59
CA GLY A 162 23.17 -4.91 1.35
C GLY A 162 21.86 -5.07 0.60
N TYR A 163 20.72 -4.93 1.28
CA TYR A 163 19.36 -5.01 0.69
C TYR A 163 18.70 -3.66 0.44
N SER A 164 19.42 -2.54 0.61
CA SER A 164 18.85 -1.19 0.46
C SER A 164 18.23 -0.91 -0.92
N ASP A 165 18.74 -1.58 -1.95
CA ASP A 165 18.28 -1.44 -3.34
C ASP A 165 17.32 -2.57 -3.76
N TYR A 166 16.88 -3.41 -2.83
CA TYR A 166 15.95 -4.49 -3.09
C TYR A 166 14.49 -4.03 -2.92
N PRO A 167 13.52 -4.68 -3.58
CA PRO A 167 12.13 -4.29 -3.43
C PRO A 167 11.62 -4.57 -2.02
N VAL A 168 10.71 -3.75 -1.52
CA VAL A 168 9.97 -4.06 -0.31
C VAL A 168 9.04 -5.26 -0.55
N VAL A 169 9.02 -6.19 0.40
CA VAL A 169 8.13 -7.37 0.44
C VAL A 169 7.58 -7.54 1.85
N GLY A 170 6.71 -8.51 2.08
CA GLY A 170 6.12 -8.69 3.40
C GLY A 170 5.18 -7.54 3.79
N VAL A 171 4.57 -6.89 2.81
CA VAL A 171 3.65 -5.76 3.01
C VAL A 171 2.26 -6.11 2.52
N SER A 172 1.25 -5.81 3.32
CA SER A 172 -0.14 -5.94 2.94
C SER A 172 -0.56 -4.84 1.96
N TRP A 173 -1.69 -5.05 1.30
CA TRP A 173 -2.29 -4.02 0.45
C TRP A 173 -2.59 -2.73 1.23
N GLU A 174 -3.03 -2.86 2.47
CA GLU A 174 -3.35 -1.74 3.35
C GLU A 174 -2.09 -0.94 3.71
N GLN A 175 -0.96 -1.60 3.98
CA GLN A 175 0.31 -0.94 4.19
C GLN A 175 0.81 -0.22 2.93
N ALA A 176 0.62 -0.80 1.75
CA ALA A 176 0.98 -0.17 0.48
C ALA A 176 0.12 1.08 0.20
N MET A 177 -1.17 1.04 0.55
CA MET A 177 -2.06 2.21 0.50
C MET A 177 -1.65 3.29 1.50
N ALA A 178 -1.33 2.90 2.72
CA ALA A 178 -0.83 3.80 3.77
C ALA A 178 0.46 4.51 3.34
N PHE A 179 1.42 3.78 2.76
CA PHE A 179 2.64 4.36 2.22
C PHE A 179 2.35 5.38 1.11
N SER A 180 1.39 5.11 0.24
CA SER A 180 0.98 6.04 -0.82
C SER A 180 0.47 7.37 -0.24
N ASN A 181 -0.33 7.31 0.83
CA ASN A 181 -0.82 8.47 1.55
C ASN A 181 0.33 9.23 2.23
N TRP A 182 1.17 8.53 2.99
CA TRP A 182 2.35 9.10 3.62
C TRP A 182 3.26 9.83 2.62
N ARG A 183 3.56 9.18 1.49
CA ARG A 183 4.39 9.76 0.43
C ARG A 183 3.79 11.05 -0.14
N THR A 184 2.46 11.09 -0.26
CA THR A 184 1.74 12.29 -0.71
C THR A 184 1.92 13.43 0.28
N ASP A 185 1.71 13.17 1.56
CA ASP A 185 1.81 14.18 2.62
C ASP A 185 3.26 14.63 2.82
N PHE A 186 4.20 13.71 2.74
CA PHE A 186 5.63 14.03 2.77
C PHE A 186 6.03 14.97 1.63
N LEU A 187 5.56 14.70 0.41
CA LEU A 187 5.82 15.57 -0.74
C LEU A 187 5.18 16.95 -0.57
N ARG A 188 3.93 17.00 -0.09
CA ARG A 188 3.23 18.28 0.18
C ARG A 188 3.98 19.12 1.20
N LYS A 189 4.39 18.49 2.31
CA LYS A 189 5.18 19.16 3.37
C LYS A 189 6.55 19.63 2.86
N SER A 190 7.24 18.81 2.06
CA SER A 190 8.58 19.14 1.55
C SER A 190 8.60 20.30 0.58
N LEU A 191 7.51 20.51 -0.18
CA LEU A 191 7.42 21.61 -1.13
C LEU A 191 7.11 22.95 -0.47
N GLY A 192 6.61 22.96 0.77
CA GLY A 192 6.46 24.16 1.63
C GLY A 192 5.67 25.32 1.02
N LYS A 193 4.99 25.12 -0.10
CA LYS A 193 4.28 26.16 -0.85
C LYS A 193 2.78 25.95 -0.72
N GLU A 194 2.14 26.83 0.02
CA GLU A 194 0.68 26.93 0.01
C GLU A 194 0.19 27.18 -1.42
N GLY A 195 -0.87 26.48 -1.81
CA GLY A 195 -1.53 26.69 -3.10
C GLY A 195 -1.04 25.81 -4.26
N ILE A 196 -0.03 24.97 -4.10
CA ILE A 196 0.31 23.98 -5.12
C ILE A 196 -0.56 22.73 -4.92
N HIS A 197 -1.47 22.50 -5.84
CA HIS A 197 -2.21 21.25 -5.90
C HIS A 197 -1.29 20.11 -6.34
N ILE A 198 -1.16 19.10 -5.51
CA ILE A 198 -0.40 17.88 -5.79
C ILE A 198 -1.38 16.73 -5.80
N GLU A 199 -1.50 16.09 -6.96
CA GLU A 199 -2.23 14.84 -7.07
C GLU A 199 -1.61 13.77 -6.15
N PRO A 200 -2.46 12.99 -5.45
CA PRO A 200 -1.97 12.01 -4.51
C PRO A 200 -1.23 10.86 -5.22
N TYR A 201 -0.22 10.34 -4.56
CA TYR A 201 0.32 9.03 -4.89
C TYR A 201 -0.73 7.97 -4.52
N ARG A 202 -0.80 6.93 -5.32
CA ARG A 202 -1.69 5.80 -5.14
C ARG A 202 -1.10 4.54 -5.76
N LEU A 203 -1.69 3.40 -5.49
CA LEU A 203 -1.43 2.20 -6.26
C LEU A 203 -1.99 2.37 -7.69
N PRO A 204 -1.37 1.76 -8.71
CA PRO A 204 -1.94 1.70 -10.04
C PRO A 204 -3.22 0.88 -10.03
N THR A 205 -4.16 1.21 -10.90
CA THR A 205 -5.21 0.27 -11.26
C THR A 205 -4.63 -0.89 -12.05
N GLU A 206 -5.34 -2.01 -12.13
CA GLU A 206 -4.91 -3.14 -12.96
C GLU A 206 -4.65 -2.73 -14.42
N ALA A 207 -5.57 -1.94 -14.99
CA ALA A 207 -5.46 -1.49 -16.38
C ALA A 207 -4.25 -0.55 -16.60
N GLU A 208 -3.99 0.36 -15.65
CA GLU A 208 -2.81 1.23 -15.70
C GLU A 208 -1.52 0.41 -15.61
N TRP A 209 -1.50 -0.57 -14.73
CA TRP A 209 -0.35 -1.44 -14.56
C TRP A 209 -0.05 -2.23 -15.83
N GLU A 210 -1.08 -2.87 -16.43
CA GLU A 210 -0.95 -3.64 -17.65
C GLU A 210 -0.52 -2.77 -18.85
N TYR A 211 -1.13 -1.59 -19.00
CA TYR A 211 -0.74 -0.62 -20.01
C TYR A 211 0.74 -0.22 -19.87
N ALA A 212 1.17 0.05 -18.65
CA ALA A 212 2.55 0.39 -18.35
C ALA A 212 3.52 -0.78 -18.64
N ALA A 213 3.14 -2.01 -18.30
CA ALA A 213 3.93 -3.20 -18.56
C ALA A 213 4.09 -3.46 -20.06
N ARG A 214 3.02 -3.36 -20.83
CA ARG A 214 3.02 -3.57 -22.30
C ARG A 214 3.72 -2.45 -23.05
N ALA A 215 3.96 -1.29 -22.44
CA ALA A 215 4.61 -0.13 -23.03
C ALA A 215 4.05 0.27 -24.41
N GLY A 216 2.72 0.20 -24.56
CA GLY A 216 2.01 0.54 -25.81
C GLY A 216 1.98 -0.60 -26.85
N LYS A 217 2.51 -1.78 -26.54
CA LYS A 217 2.50 -2.95 -27.44
C LYS A 217 1.38 -3.90 -27.01
N SER A 218 0.21 -3.76 -27.56
CA SER A 218 -1.00 -4.53 -27.15
C SER A 218 -0.85 -6.04 -27.33
N GLU A 219 -0.08 -6.46 -28.33
CA GLU A 219 0.10 -7.88 -28.66
C GLU A 219 1.14 -8.61 -27.80
N ASN A 220 1.99 -7.87 -27.07
CA ASN A 220 3.05 -8.48 -26.30
C ASN A 220 2.52 -9.13 -25.03
N LYS A 221 2.92 -10.38 -24.80
CA LYS A 221 2.64 -11.13 -23.56
C LYS A 221 3.53 -10.68 -22.41
N TYR A 222 4.70 -10.14 -22.71
CA TYR A 222 5.72 -9.72 -21.76
C TYR A 222 6.10 -8.25 -21.97
N PRO A 223 6.79 -7.60 -21.03
CA PRO A 223 7.28 -6.24 -21.20
C PRO A 223 8.35 -6.06 -22.30
N TRP A 224 8.83 -7.14 -22.87
CA TRP A 224 9.81 -7.20 -23.96
C TRP A 224 9.21 -7.78 -25.23
N ASP A 225 9.95 -7.71 -26.34
CA ASP A 225 9.51 -8.27 -27.61
C ASP A 225 9.74 -9.79 -27.68
N GLY A 226 8.76 -10.48 -28.22
CA GLY A 226 8.77 -11.93 -28.36
C GLY A 226 8.28 -12.69 -27.13
N ASP A 227 8.27 -14.02 -27.26
CA ASP A 227 7.73 -14.94 -26.25
C ASP A 227 8.81 -15.62 -25.39
N LEU A 228 10.09 -15.38 -25.72
CA LEU A 228 11.20 -16.01 -25.00
C LEU A 228 11.58 -15.21 -23.75
N PRO A 229 11.92 -15.88 -22.65
CA PRO A 229 12.27 -15.22 -21.39
C PRO A 229 13.72 -14.73 -21.37
N MET A 230 14.49 -15.00 -22.41
CA MET A 230 15.90 -14.70 -22.52
C MET A 230 16.28 -14.26 -23.94
N SER A 231 17.37 -13.51 -24.05
CA SER A 231 17.95 -13.14 -25.32
C SER A 231 18.50 -14.36 -26.05
N GLU A 232 18.11 -14.54 -27.31
CA GLU A 232 18.63 -15.62 -28.17
C GLU A 232 20.14 -15.50 -28.38
N ASP A 233 20.65 -14.29 -28.55
CA ASP A 233 22.07 -14.04 -28.86
C ASP A 233 22.99 -14.23 -27.65
N LYS A 234 22.52 -13.83 -26.44
CA LYS A 234 23.37 -13.76 -25.23
C LYS A 234 23.00 -14.77 -24.16
N GLY A 235 21.83 -15.42 -24.27
CA GLY A 235 21.30 -16.31 -23.24
C GLY A 235 21.02 -15.64 -21.90
N CYS A 236 20.90 -14.28 -21.89
CA CYS A 236 20.60 -13.52 -20.69
C CYS A 236 19.09 -13.44 -20.48
N PHE A 237 18.63 -13.68 -19.26
CA PHE A 237 17.23 -13.52 -18.92
C PHE A 237 16.81 -12.05 -18.93
N TYR A 238 15.51 -11.80 -19.16
CA TYR A 238 14.92 -10.46 -19.18
C TYR A 238 14.27 -10.07 -17.86
N ALA A 239 14.13 -11.01 -16.94
CA ALA A 239 13.47 -10.80 -15.65
C ALA A 239 13.96 -11.82 -14.60
N ASN A 240 13.74 -11.52 -13.34
CA ASN A 240 13.98 -12.43 -12.22
C ASN A 240 12.70 -13.26 -11.98
N PHE A 241 12.72 -14.52 -12.31
CA PHE A 241 11.65 -15.49 -12.09
C PHE A 241 12.25 -16.89 -11.99
N LYS A 242 11.45 -17.89 -11.64
CA LYS A 242 11.89 -19.28 -11.52
C LYS A 242 12.00 -19.93 -12.90
N PRO A 243 13.19 -20.04 -13.48
CA PRO A 243 13.37 -20.74 -14.75
C PRO A 243 13.00 -22.22 -14.60
N GLY A 244 12.35 -22.79 -15.59
CA GLY A 244 12.01 -24.22 -15.61
C GLY A 244 13.24 -25.12 -15.64
N GLU A 245 13.02 -26.42 -15.61
CA GLU A 245 14.05 -27.45 -15.88
C GLU A 245 15.13 -27.66 -14.82
N GLY A 246 14.79 -27.48 -13.54
CA GLY A 246 15.62 -27.94 -12.40
C GLY A 246 16.72 -26.99 -11.96
N ASN A 247 17.10 -25.98 -12.74
CA ASN A 247 18.02 -24.93 -12.32
C ASN A 247 17.26 -23.63 -12.07
N TYR A 248 16.78 -23.45 -10.83
CA TYR A 248 15.97 -22.30 -10.42
C TYR A 248 16.77 -21.00 -10.24
N THR A 249 18.07 -21.04 -10.38
CA THR A 249 18.97 -19.89 -10.24
C THR A 249 19.62 -19.49 -11.57
N ARG A 250 19.12 -20.03 -12.68
CA ARG A 250 19.72 -19.79 -13.99
C ARG A 250 19.61 -18.34 -14.45
N ASP A 251 18.63 -17.61 -13.92
CA ASP A 251 18.47 -16.16 -14.12
C ASP A 251 19.44 -15.32 -13.26
N GLY A 252 20.22 -15.96 -12.36
CA GLY A 252 21.22 -15.34 -11.50
C GLY A 252 20.79 -15.06 -10.08
N HIS A 253 19.53 -15.34 -9.74
CA HIS A 253 18.94 -15.03 -8.41
C HIS A 253 18.20 -16.22 -7.82
N ILE A 254 18.19 -16.30 -6.48
CA ILE A 254 17.44 -17.32 -5.71
C ILE A 254 16.16 -16.72 -5.15
N ILE A 255 16.21 -15.43 -4.83
CA ILE A 255 15.13 -14.62 -4.26
C ILE A 255 15.00 -13.33 -5.08
N THR A 256 14.47 -12.28 -4.48
CA THR A 256 14.43 -10.94 -5.07
C THR A 256 15.81 -10.49 -5.57
N SER A 257 15.84 -9.66 -6.58
CA SER A 257 17.02 -8.97 -7.08
C SER A 257 16.96 -7.48 -6.75
N LYS A 258 18.08 -6.78 -6.88
CA LYS A 258 18.07 -5.32 -6.82
C LYS A 258 17.15 -4.76 -7.90
N VAL A 259 16.41 -3.70 -7.55
CA VAL A 259 15.54 -3.03 -8.51
C VAL A 259 16.33 -2.50 -9.71
N GLY A 260 15.78 -2.68 -10.91
CA GLY A 260 16.45 -2.21 -12.13
C GLY A 260 17.65 -3.06 -12.57
N THR A 261 17.78 -4.29 -12.09
CA THR A 261 18.84 -5.23 -12.54
C THR A 261 18.69 -5.60 -14.00
N TYR A 262 17.47 -5.73 -14.49
CA TYR A 262 17.16 -6.08 -15.88
C TYR A 262 16.84 -4.85 -16.71
N ALA A 263 16.84 -5.01 -18.04
CA ALA A 263 16.54 -3.91 -18.95
C ALA A 263 15.10 -3.39 -18.77
N PRO A 264 14.88 -2.08 -18.88
CA PRO A 264 13.55 -1.51 -18.81
C PRO A 264 12.75 -1.81 -20.08
N ASN A 265 11.42 -1.71 -20.00
CA ASN A 265 10.56 -1.72 -21.18
C ASN A 265 10.65 -0.38 -21.96
N ASP A 266 9.94 -0.26 -23.09
CA ASP A 266 9.99 0.92 -23.97
C ASP A 266 9.48 2.22 -23.32
N PHE A 267 8.75 2.13 -22.20
CA PHE A 267 8.40 3.29 -21.39
C PHE A 267 9.48 3.65 -20.35
N GLY A 268 10.58 2.91 -20.30
CA GLY A 268 11.65 3.10 -19.32
C GLY A 268 11.31 2.56 -17.93
N LEU A 269 10.36 1.63 -17.82
CA LEU A 269 9.94 1.03 -16.56
C LEU A 269 10.65 -0.30 -16.35
N TYR A 270 11.22 -0.46 -15.17
CA TYR A 270 11.95 -1.66 -14.75
C TYR A 270 11.03 -2.62 -13.99
N ASP A 271 11.42 -3.90 -13.98
CA ASP A 271 10.82 -4.96 -13.18
C ASP A 271 9.30 -5.09 -13.36
N MET A 272 8.82 -4.86 -14.59
CA MET A 272 7.40 -5.04 -14.93
C MET A 272 7.03 -6.52 -15.15
N ALA A 273 7.99 -7.43 -15.03
CA ALA A 273 7.80 -8.87 -14.99
C ALA A 273 8.82 -9.48 -14.05
N GLY A 274 8.38 -10.37 -13.17
CA GLY A 274 9.25 -11.02 -12.18
C GLY A 274 9.70 -10.08 -11.06
N ASN A 275 10.74 -10.46 -10.35
CA ASN A 275 11.21 -9.88 -9.12
C ASN A 275 10.17 -9.97 -8.00
N VAL A 276 9.21 -9.07 -7.90
CA VAL A 276 8.07 -9.16 -6.98
C VAL A 276 6.76 -8.92 -7.72
N SER A 277 5.71 -9.66 -7.35
CA SER A 277 4.36 -9.33 -7.76
C SER A 277 3.95 -8.00 -7.12
N GLU A 278 3.14 -7.21 -7.78
CA GLU A 278 2.82 -5.86 -7.34
C GLU A 278 1.34 -5.68 -7.05
N TRP A 279 1.04 -5.12 -5.87
CA TRP A 279 -0.30 -4.72 -5.51
C TRP A 279 -0.86 -3.68 -6.46
N THR A 280 -2.13 -3.86 -6.84
CA THR A 280 -2.92 -2.83 -7.54
C THR A 280 -4.08 -2.35 -6.68
N SER A 281 -4.69 -1.21 -7.03
CA SER A 281 -5.88 -0.70 -6.34
C SER A 281 -7.14 -1.52 -6.64
N THR A 282 -7.13 -2.33 -7.70
CA THR A 282 -8.28 -3.04 -8.22
C THR A 282 -8.61 -4.27 -7.36
N ALA A 283 -9.86 -4.41 -6.96
CA ALA A 283 -10.34 -5.62 -6.28
C ALA A 283 -10.53 -6.77 -7.28
N TYR A 284 -10.31 -7.99 -6.81
CA TYR A 284 -10.50 -9.18 -7.63
C TYR A 284 -11.96 -9.64 -7.61
N ASN A 285 -12.54 -9.78 -8.80
CA ASN A 285 -13.83 -10.43 -8.99
C ASN A 285 -13.80 -11.28 -10.26
N GLU A 286 -14.29 -12.51 -10.17
CA GLU A 286 -14.34 -13.46 -11.29
C GLU A 286 -15.27 -13.00 -12.43
N SER A 287 -16.27 -12.20 -12.09
CA SER A 287 -17.27 -11.67 -13.03
C SER A 287 -17.04 -10.20 -13.38
N VAL A 288 -15.81 -9.71 -13.26
CA VAL A 288 -15.50 -8.28 -13.42
C VAL A 288 -15.97 -7.69 -14.75
N SER A 289 -15.90 -8.44 -15.84
CA SER A 289 -16.39 -8.00 -17.16
C SER A 289 -17.86 -7.63 -17.21
N ARG A 290 -18.65 -8.12 -16.25
CA ARG A 290 -20.08 -7.78 -16.11
C ARG A 290 -20.31 -6.59 -15.17
N LEU A 291 -19.31 -6.20 -14.41
CA LEU A 291 -19.40 -5.19 -13.36
C LEU A 291 -18.73 -3.87 -13.75
N THR A 292 -17.91 -3.87 -14.79
CA THR A 292 -17.12 -2.72 -15.22
C THR A 292 -17.49 -2.26 -16.61
N SER A 293 -17.23 -0.99 -16.90
CA SER A 293 -17.39 -0.39 -18.22
C SER A 293 -16.10 -0.55 -19.04
N ASP A 294 -16.22 -0.73 -20.35
CA ASP A 294 -15.07 -0.77 -21.28
C ASP A 294 -14.26 0.52 -21.30
N VAL A 295 -14.87 1.64 -20.93
CA VAL A 295 -14.22 2.96 -20.90
C VAL A 295 -13.35 3.14 -19.63
N ASN A 296 -13.76 2.53 -18.51
CA ASN A 296 -13.00 2.55 -17.26
C ASN A 296 -13.19 1.20 -16.55
N PRO A 297 -12.39 0.19 -16.91
CA PRO A 297 -12.55 -1.18 -16.44
C PRO A 297 -12.07 -1.40 -15.00
N GLU A 298 -12.22 -0.41 -14.13
CA GLU A 298 -11.81 -0.53 -12.74
C GLU A 298 -12.94 -1.04 -11.86
N TYR A 299 -12.72 -2.14 -11.17
CA TYR A 299 -13.57 -2.63 -10.10
C TYR A 299 -12.95 -2.26 -8.74
N ARG A 300 -13.52 -1.24 -8.11
CA ARG A 300 -13.15 -0.82 -6.75
C ARG A 300 -14.09 -1.44 -5.75
N TYR A 301 -13.52 -2.15 -4.81
CA TYR A 301 -14.23 -2.62 -3.64
C TYR A 301 -13.29 -2.56 -2.44
N ASP A 302 -13.61 -1.71 -1.50
CA ASP A 302 -12.89 -1.59 -0.23
C ASP A 302 -13.63 -2.46 0.78
N ALA A 303 -13.09 -3.67 1.00
CA ALA A 303 -13.72 -4.65 1.87
C ALA A 303 -13.61 -4.21 3.32
N ALA A 304 -14.75 -4.20 4.02
CA ALA A 304 -14.82 -3.95 5.45
C ALA A 304 -14.24 -5.14 6.24
N VAL A 305 -13.99 -4.91 7.54
CA VAL A 305 -13.39 -5.93 8.42
C VAL A 305 -14.26 -7.18 8.50
N ASP A 306 -15.57 -7.01 8.55
CA ASP A 306 -16.59 -8.05 8.68
C ASP A 306 -17.07 -8.64 7.34
N ASP A 307 -16.56 -8.13 6.22
CA ASP A 307 -16.89 -8.69 4.91
C ASP A 307 -16.38 -10.13 4.75
N PRO A 308 -17.11 -10.96 3.97
CA PRO A 308 -16.64 -12.29 3.64
C PRO A 308 -15.23 -12.30 3.06
N TYR A 309 -14.40 -13.24 3.49
CA TYR A 309 -12.97 -13.29 3.14
C TYR A 309 -12.72 -13.20 1.62
N ARG A 310 -13.57 -13.85 0.81
CA ARG A 310 -13.50 -13.78 -0.67
C ARG A 310 -13.60 -12.36 -1.23
N MET A 311 -14.22 -11.42 -0.50
CA MET A 311 -14.38 -10.02 -0.93
C MET A 311 -13.10 -9.20 -0.67
N LYS A 312 -12.20 -9.71 0.16
CA LYS A 312 -10.94 -9.04 0.54
C LYS A 312 -9.80 -9.29 -0.46
N ARG A 313 -10.08 -9.90 -1.62
CA ARG A 313 -9.08 -10.18 -2.65
C ARG A 313 -8.76 -8.94 -3.46
N LYS A 314 -7.47 -8.63 -3.61
CA LYS A 314 -6.93 -7.55 -4.45
C LYS A 314 -6.07 -8.14 -5.56
N ILE A 315 -6.04 -7.49 -6.70
CA ILE A 315 -5.25 -7.96 -7.84
C ILE A 315 -3.78 -7.65 -7.60
N VAL A 316 -2.94 -8.63 -7.87
CA VAL A 316 -1.48 -8.52 -7.99
C VAL A 316 -1.04 -8.84 -9.41
N ARG A 317 0.00 -8.18 -9.88
CA ARG A 317 0.46 -8.25 -11.27
C ARG A 317 1.97 -8.48 -11.36
N GLY A 318 2.44 -8.93 -12.52
CA GLY A 318 3.85 -9.06 -12.86
C GLY A 318 4.49 -10.40 -12.55
N GLY A 319 3.94 -11.17 -11.62
CA GLY A 319 4.59 -12.36 -11.09
C GLY A 319 5.86 -12.03 -10.32
N SER A 320 6.55 -13.02 -9.80
CA SER A 320 7.66 -12.83 -8.87
C SER A 320 8.81 -13.81 -9.10
N TRP A 321 9.89 -13.65 -8.34
CA TRP A 321 11.06 -14.52 -8.34
C TRP A 321 10.75 -16.02 -8.12
N LYS A 322 9.64 -16.33 -7.44
CA LYS A 322 9.21 -17.70 -7.19
C LYS A 322 8.38 -18.32 -8.33
N ASP A 323 7.88 -17.47 -9.23
CA ASP A 323 6.93 -17.86 -10.24
C ASP A 323 7.61 -18.33 -11.53
N VAL A 324 6.94 -19.23 -12.25
CA VAL A 324 7.42 -19.70 -13.55
C VAL A 324 7.10 -18.70 -14.65
N GLN A 325 7.75 -18.83 -15.82
CA GLN A 325 7.61 -17.92 -16.96
C GLN A 325 6.16 -17.56 -17.30
N HIS A 326 5.24 -18.52 -17.25
CA HIS A 326 3.83 -18.26 -17.54
C HIS A 326 3.22 -17.21 -16.63
N ASN A 327 3.63 -17.19 -15.36
CA ASN A 327 3.05 -16.32 -14.33
C ASN A 327 3.60 -14.89 -14.36
N VAL A 328 4.70 -14.64 -15.06
CA VAL A 328 5.27 -13.29 -15.22
C VAL A 328 4.77 -12.56 -16.48
N ARG A 329 3.74 -13.07 -17.13
CA ARG A 329 3.08 -12.41 -18.26
C ARG A 329 2.38 -11.13 -17.84
N SER A 330 2.42 -10.14 -18.74
CA SER A 330 1.78 -8.84 -18.51
C SER A 330 0.25 -8.90 -18.44
N ASP A 331 -0.38 -9.92 -19.06
CA ASP A 331 -1.85 -10.09 -19.10
C ASP A 331 -2.39 -11.00 -18.00
N LEU A 332 -1.53 -11.66 -17.23
CA LEU A 332 -1.99 -12.60 -16.23
C LEU A 332 -2.50 -11.86 -14.98
N ARG A 333 -3.72 -12.21 -14.58
CA ARG A 333 -4.38 -11.71 -13.37
C ARG A 333 -4.17 -12.70 -12.23
N MET A 334 -3.46 -12.28 -11.22
CA MET A 334 -3.36 -12.99 -9.95
C MET A 334 -4.01 -12.16 -8.85
N TRP A 335 -4.19 -12.74 -7.70
CA TRP A 335 -4.78 -12.05 -6.56
C TRP A 335 -4.21 -12.58 -5.25
N GLU A 336 -4.25 -11.75 -4.23
CA GLU A 336 -3.99 -12.13 -2.85
C GLU A 336 -4.98 -11.38 -1.93
N TYR A 337 -5.14 -11.81 -0.71
CA TYR A 337 -5.99 -11.14 0.25
C TYR A 337 -5.35 -9.85 0.76
N GLN A 338 -6.15 -8.79 0.92
CA GLN A 338 -5.64 -7.45 1.23
C GLN A 338 -4.85 -7.33 2.53
N ASN A 339 -5.06 -8.24 3.47
CA ASN A 339 -4.39 -8.30 4.76
C ASN A 339 -3.19 -9.26 4.80
N GLU A 340 -2.97 -10.03 3.73
CA GLU A 340 -1.85 -10.96 3.67
C GLU A 340 -0.55 -10.25 3.30
N GLN A 341 0.53 -10.73 3.89
CA GLN A 341 1.89 -10.24 3.70
C GLN A 341 2.73 -11.38 3.16
N ARG A 342 3.30 -11.20 1.96
CA ARG A 342 4.04 -12.25 1.25
C ARG A 342 5.46 -11.82 0.95
N SER A 343 6.42 -12.74 1.03
CA SER A 343 7.82 -12.51 0.71
C SER A 343 8.10 -12.29 -0.79
N TYR A 344 7.06 -12.37 -1.61
CA TYR A 344 7.12 -12.22 -3.07
C TYR A 344 6.14 -11.17 -3.61
N ILE A 345 5.48 -10.39 -2.73
CA ILE A 345 4.59 -9.31 -3.12
C ILE A 345 5.11 -7.98 -2.56
N GLY A 346 5.25 -7.03 -3.45
CA GLY A 346 5.58 -5.64 -3.18
C GLY A 346 4.59 -4.69 -3.84
N PHE A 347 5.00 -3.47 -4.14
CA PHE A 347 4.15 -2.50 -4.83
C PHE A 347 4.95 -1.39 -5.50
N ARG A 348 4.29 -0.69 -6.43
CA ARG A 348 4.77 0.60 -6.97
C ARG A 348 3.71 1.67 -6.85
N ASN A 349 4.14 2.92 -6.71
CA ASN A 349 3.24 4.05 -6.70
C ASN A 349 3.14 4.69 -8.08
N VAL A 350 1.94 5.18 -8.38
CA VAL A 350 1.67 6.05 -9.53
C VAL A 350 1.09 7.39 -9.04
N ARG A 351 1.19 8.40 -9.88
CA ARG A 351 0.57 9.70 -9.66
C ARG A 351 0.00 10.24 -10.96
N THR A 352 -1.22 10.71 -10.91
CA THR A 352 -1.86 11.35 -12.06
C THR A 352 -1.12 12.65 -12.39
N ARG A 353 -0.81 12.86 -13.67
CA ARG A 353 -0.22 14.12 -14.13
C ARG A 353 -1.33 15.02 -14.62
N ILE A 354 -1.52 16.16 -13.97
CA ILE A 354 -2.38 17.22 -14.46
C ILE A 354 -1.57 18.10 -15.42
N GLY A 355 -2.10 18.34 -16.62
CA GLY A 355 -1.50 19.20 -17.64
C GLY A 355 -1.11 18.47 -18.93
N PHE A 356 -1.07 19.20 -20.02
CA PHE A 356 -0.66 18.68 -21.32
C PHE A 356 0.84 18.36 -21.29
N ALA A 357 1.21 17.21 -21.81
CA ALA A 357 2.60 16.96 -22.14
C ALA A 357 3.03 18.03 -23.17
N LYS A 358 4.00 18.88 -22.84
CA LYS A 358 4.67 19.66 -23.88
C LYS A 358 5.19 18.67 -24.90
N GLY A 359 4.64 18.70 -26.12
CA GLY A 359 5.10 17.90 -27.21
C GLY A 359 6.63 18.01 -27.26
N ARG A 360 7.32 16.89 -27.27
CA ARG A 360 8.73 16.89 -27.65
C ARG A 360 8.75 17.34 -29.10
N ASN A 361 9.13 18.59 -29.33
CA ASN A 361 9.59 18.99 -30.66
C ASN A 361 10.76 18.06 -31.00
N LYS A 362 10.55 17.22 -32.01
CA LYS A 362 11.60 16.44 -32.64
C LYS A 362 12.57 17.38 -33.36
#